data_78ea682e50da77156d132e5705be3d0e
#
_entry.id   78ea682e50da77156d132e5705be3d0e
#
_cell.length_a   1.000
_cell.length_b   1.000
_cell.length_c   1.000
_cell.angle_alpha   90.00
_cell.angle_beta   90.00
_cell.angle_gamma   90.00
#
_symmetry.space_group_name_H-M   'P 1'
#
loop_
_entity.id
_entity.type
_entity.pdbx_description
1 polymer ?
#
loop_
_entity_poly.entity_id
_entity_poly.type
_entity_poly.pdbx_seq_one_letter_code
_entity_poly.pdbx_strand_id
1 'polypeptide(L)'
;MKLLVLGGSVFLGRYVVEAALSKGHEVTMFNRGQNNPTLFPEVEKLRGDRDGGLLALEGRCWDAVIDTCGYVPRIVSASASLLADQVEHYVFVSSISVYADFGQPGLDESAPVGTLKDEALERVDGKSYGPLKALCEQAATAAMPGWVCQVRAGLIVGPHDLSDRFTYWPRRVAQGGEVLAPADPDFQVQLIDVRDLAAWMVCMAETRQSGPFNVTGPQDPLTLGQVLVACKAVSGSEATLTWVDEAFLQQQDVEAWVALPLWMPTEMAGLMQVNCDKALEAGLTFRSLSETIRDTLDWDKMRPADTKYRAGLAREKEFELLKAWHDKG
;
A
#
# COMPACT_ATOMS: atom_id res chain seq x y z
N MET A 1 18.48 -17.24 -4.60
CA MET A 1 19.02 -15.93 -5.00
C MET A 1 19.52 -15.19 -3.77
N LYS A 2 20.45 -14.27 -3.96
CA LYS A 2 20.84 -13.27 -2.96
C LYS A 2 20.01 -12.00 -3.19
N LEU A 3 19.18 -11.64 -2.25
CA LEU A 3 18.28 -10.49 -2.35
C LEU A 3 18.66 -9.39 -1.37
N LEU A 4 18.80 -8.16 -1.88
CA LEU A 4 18.90 -6.96 -1.04
C LEU A 4 17.50 -6.36 -0.87
N VAL A 5 17.09 -6.11 0.38
CA VAL A 5 15.85 -5.38 0.68
C VAL A 5 16.20 -4.01 1.28
N LEU A 6 15.92 -2.93 0.54
CA LEU A 6 16.01 -1.59 1.09
C LEU A 6 14.75 -1.33 1.93
N GLY A 7 14.92 -1.31 3.26
CA GLY A 7 13.85 -1.30 4.26
C GLY A 7 13.79 -2.61 5.05
N GLY A 8 12.72 -3.40 4.88
CA GLY A 8 12.60 -4.78 5.41
C GLY A 8 12.08 -4.91 6.84
N SER A 9 11.88 -3.85 7.60
CA SER A 9 11.53 -3.95 9.03
C SER A 9 10.13 -3.42 9.39
N VAL A 10 9.38 -2.87 8.43
CA VAL A 10 8.03 -2.32 8.64
C VAL A 10 7.13 -2.82 7.52
N PHE A 11 5.86 -3.09 7.82
CA PHE A 11 4.77 -3.47 6.92
C PHE A 11 5.23 -4.23 5.65
N LEU A 12 5.11 -3.65 4.44
CA LEU A 12 5.44 -4.32 3.17
C LEU A 12 6.85 -4.92 3.18
N GLY A 13 7.85 -4.17 3.63
CA GLY A 13 9.24 -4.66 3.64
C GLY A 13 9.42 -5.90 4.51
N ARG A 14 8.71 -6.00 5.64
CA ARG A 14 8.69 -7.20 6.48
C ARG A 14 8.19 -8.42 5.70
N TYR A 15 7.06 -8.29 5.01
CA TYR A 15 6.47 -9.41 4.26
C TYR A 15 7.29 -9.78 3.02
N VAL A 16 8.00 -8.83 2.42
CA VAL A 16 8.98 -9.13 1.35
C VAL A 16 10.10 -10.02 1.89
N VAL A 17 10.65 -9.71 3.08
CA VAL A 17 11.67 -10.55 3.71
C VAL A 17 11.10 -11.92 4.04
N GLU A 18 9.91 -12.01 4.65
CA GLU A 18 9.23 -13.28 4.95
C GLU A 18 9.00 -14.13 3.69
N ALA A 19 8.49 -13.52 2.62
CA ALA A 19 8.26 -14.20 1.34
C ALA A 19 9.57 -14.71 0.71
N ALA A 20 10.62 -13.91 0.72
CA ALA A 20 11.92 -14.31 0.19
C ALA A 20 12.54 -15.47 0.99
N LEU A 21 12.51 -15.40 2.32
CA LEU A 21 13.01 -16.46 3.19
C LEU A 21 12.24 -17.77 3.02
N SER A 22 10.89 -17.69 2.87
CA SER A 22 10.03 -18.87 2.67
C SER A 22 10.34 -19.62 1.37
N LYS A 23 10.88 -18.92 0.37
CA LYS A 23 11.36 -19.48 -0.91
C LYS A 23 12.83 -19.92 -0.86
N GLY A 24 13.50 -19.83 0.28
CA GLY A 24 14.90 -20.21 0.47
C GLY A 24 15.93 -19.25 -0.10
N HIS A 25 15.57 -17.97 -0.25
CA HIS A 25 16.52 -16.95 -0.69
C HIS A 25 17.41 -16.49 0.47
N GLU A 26 18.65 -16.12 0.14
CA GLU A 26 19.55 -15.40 1.05
C GLU A 26 19.15 -13.91 1.03
N VAL A 27 18.78 -13.37 2.18
CA VAL A 27 18.30 -11.99 2.29
C VAL A 27 19.28 -11.14 3.08
N THR A 28 19.59 -9.96 2.52
CA THR A 28 20.28 -8.88 3.23
C THR A 28 19.32 -7.68 3.34
N MET A 29 19.16 -7.13 4.54
CA MET A 29 18.37 -5.91 4.76
C MET A 29 19.30 -4.70 4.90
N PHE A 30 18.92 -3.57 4.26
CA PHE A 30 19.57 -2.29 4.49
C PHE A 30 18.58 -1.27 5.05
N ASN A 31 18.82 -0.79 6.25
CA ASN A 31 17.98 0.22 6.92
C ASN A 31 18.72 0.88 8.09
N ARG A 32 18.12 1.93 8.67
CA ARG A 32 18.66 2.68 9.80
C ARG A 32 18.65 1.94 11.15
N GLY A 33 17.98 0.80 11.26
CA GLY A 33 17.87 0.05 12.51
C GLY A 33 16.93 0.64 13.56
N GLN A 34 16.11 1.63 13.21
CA GLN A 34 15.24 2.34 14.14
C GLN A 34 13.93 1.61 14.42
N ASN A 35 13.42 0.86 13.45
CA ASN A 35 12.16 0.12 13.56
C ASN A 35 12.44 -1.38 13.62
N ASN A 36 11.86 -2.08 14.60
CA ASN A 36 11.96 -3.53 14.77
C ASN A 36 13.38 -4.10 14.55
N PRO A 37 14.42 -3.60 15.25
CA PRO A 37 15.83 -3.94 14.96
C PRO A 37 16.16 -5.42 15.16
N THR A 38 15.36 -6.14 15.96
CA THR A 38 15.52 -7.56 16.27
C THR A 38 14.74 -8.49 15.35
N LEU A 39 13.90 -7.93 14.46
CA LEU A 39 13.13 -8.74 13.50
C LEU A 39 14.09 -9.50 12.58
N PHE A 40 13.81 -10.77 12.29
CA PHE A 40 14.64 -11.67 11.49
C PHE A 40 16.10 -11.75 11.99
N PRO A 41 16.36 -12.37 13.16
CA PRO A 41 17.69 -12.42 13.74
C PRO A 41 18.72 -13.13 12.84
N GLU A 42 18.26 -14.04 11.97
CA GLU A 42 19.07 -14.82 11.02
C GLU A 42 19.46 -14.03 9.76
N VAL A 43 18.78 -12.90 9.47
CA VAL A 43 19.02 -12.09 8.27
C VAL A 43 20.15 -11.10 8.51
N GLU A 44 21.09 -11.00 7.55
CA GLU A 44 22.12 -9.98 7.57
C GLU A 44 21.51 -8.57 7.53
N LYS A 45 21.96 -7.70 8.40
CA LYS A 45 21.46 -6.32 8.55
C LYS A 45 22.58 -5.32 8.36
N LEU A 46 22.62 -4.71 7.18
CA LEU A 46 23.48 -3.57 6.90
C LEU A 46 22.82 -2.30 7.44
N ARG A 47 23.60 -1.47 8.12
CA ARG A 47 23.10 -0.25 8.75
C ARG A 47 23.60 0.98 8.01
N GLY A 48 22.67 1.87 7.69
CA GLY A 48 22.96 3.14 7.05
C GLY A 48 21.69 3.95 6.80
N ASP A 49 21.86 5.25 6.59
CA ASP A 49 20.79 6.09 6.08
C ASP A 49 20.84 6.07 4.55
N ARG A 50 19.71 5.88 3.92
CA ARG A 50 19.62 5.92 2.46
C ARG A 50 19.99 7.29 1.90
N ASP A 51 19.79 8.36 2.67
CA ASP A 51 20.24 9.72 2.32
C ASP A 51 21.70 9.93 2.76
N GLY A 52 22.63 9.60 1.87
CA GLY A 52 24.06 9.84 2.01
C GLY A 52 24.84 8.78 2.81
N GLY A 53 24.19 7.78 3.42
CA GLY A 53 24.85 6.76 4.24
C GLY A 53 24.89 5.37 3.59
N LEU A 54 25.27 5.26 2.31
CA LEU A 54 25.22 4.03 1.52
C LEU A 54 26.49 3.17 1.59
N LEU A 55 27.53 3.58 2.33
CA LEU A 55 28.85 2.94 2.38
C LEU A 55 28.79 1.43 2.65
N ALA A 56 27.82 0.98 3.47
CA ALA A 56 27.66 -0.43 3.79
C ALA A 56 27.25 -1.31 2.59
N LEU A 57 26.79 -0.71 1.49
CA LEU A 57 26.41 -1.40 0.25
C LEU A 57 27.58 -1.51 -0.75
N GLU A 58 28.62 -0.71 -0.58
CA GLU A 58 29.74 -0.65 -1.53
C GLU A 58 30.51 -1.97 -1.60
N GLY A 59 30.90 -2.37 -2.83
CA GLY A 59 31.71 -3.57 -3.08
C GLY A 59 31.00 -4.90 -2.82
N ARG A 60 29.67 -4.89 -2.67
CA ARG A 60 28.83 -6.08 -2.49
C ARG A 60 28.01 -6.34 -3.75
N CYS A 61 27.58 -7.59 -3.94
CA CYS A 61 26.74 -7.98 -5.07
C CYS A 61 25.55 -8.81 -4.59
N TRP A 62 24.41 -8.59 -5.24
CA TRP A 62 23.19 -9.38 -5.07
C TRP A 62 22.60 -9.71 -6.44
N ASP A 63 21.75 -10.72 -6.52
CA ASP A 63 21.03 -11.05 -7.76
C ASP A 63 19.95 -10.01 -8.07
N ALA A 64 19.27 -9.52 -7.04
CA ALA A 64 18.28 -8.45 -7.18
C ALA A 64 18.14 -7.59 -5.92
N VAL A 65 17.62 -6.38 -6.10
CA VAL A 65 17.21 -5.50 -5.00
C VAL A 65 15.70 -5.26 -5.04
N ILE A 66 15.06 -5.26 -3.86
CA ILE A 66 13.66 -4.87 -3.68
C ILE A 66 13.63 -3.63 -2.80
N ASP A 67 13.21 -2.51 -3.40
CA ASP A 67 13.19 -1.19 -2.77
C ASP A 67 11.78 -0.84 -2.27
N THR A 68 11.58 -0.92 -0.96
CA THR A 68 10.30 -0.67 -0.30
C THR A 68 10.18 0.74 0.31
N CYS A 69 11.17 1.61 0.14
CA CYS A 69 11.23 2.88 0.88
C CYS A 69 11.74 4.09 0.08
N GLY A 70 11.53 4.11 -1.25
CA GLY A 70 11.89 5.22 -2.12
C GLY A 70 10.77 6.27 -2.24
N TYR A 71 11.00 7.48 -1.73
CA TYR A 71 10.02 8.58 -1.76
C TYR A 71 10.55 9.87 -2.38
N VAL A 72 11.87 10.02 -2.47
CA VAL A 72 12.53 11.22 -3.00
C VAL A 72 13.44 10.82 -4.16
N PRO A 73 13.28 11.44 -5.35
CA PRO A 73 14.02 11.04 -6.57
C PRO A 73 15.54 11.04 -6.41
N ARG A 74 16.10 12.07 -5.79
CA ARG A 74 17.54 12.17 -5.52
C ARG A 74 18.05 10.98 -4.69
N ILE A 75 17.31 10.59 -3.65
CA ILE A 75 17.67 9.47 -2.77
C ILE A 75 17.58 8.14 -3.52
N VAL A 76 16.53 7.96 -4.34
CA VAL A 76 16.39 6.78 -5.21
C VAL A 76 17.51 6.72 -6.23
N SER A 77 17.80 7.83 -6.91
CA SER A 77 18.90 7.93 -7.89
C SER A 77 20.24 7.53 -7.26
N ALA A 78 20.58 8.05 -6.08
CA ALA A 78 21.84 7.73 -5.41
C ALA A 78 21.99 6.24 -5.12
N SER A 79 20.93 5.60 -4.55
CA SER A 79 20.98 4.16 -4.25
C SER A 79 20.92 3.29 -5.51
N ALA A 80 20.09 3.63 -6.50
CA ALA A 80 19.99 2.88 -7.74
C ALA A 80 21.29 2.96 -8.57
N SER A 81 21.92 4.14 -8.66
CA SER A 81 23.21 4.31 -9.35
C SER A 81 24.34 3.54 -8.66
N LEU A 82 24.39 3.52 -7.31
CA LEU A 82 25.38 2.71 -6.59
C LEU A 82 25.17 1.22 -6.87
N LEU A 83 23.95 0.76 -6.96
CA LEU A 83 23.62 -0.65 -7.13
C LEU A 83 23.64 -1.12 -8.59
N ALA A 84 23.72 -0.21 -9.58
CA ALA A 84 23.58 -0.54 -11.00
C ALA A 84 24.57 -1.61 -11.50
N ASP A 85 25.83 -1.60 -10.99
CA ASP A 85 26.83 -2.60 -11.34
C ASP A 85 26.91 -3.74 -10.30
N GLN A 86 26.02 -3.78 -9.30
CA GLN A 86 26.05 -4.69 -8.17
C GLN A 86 24.85 -5.64 -8.11
N VAL A 87 23.79 -5.35 -8.91
CA VAL A 87 22.58 -6.17 -9.00
C VAL A 87 22.17 -6.37 -10.46
N GLU A 88 21.48 -7.47 -10.73
CA GLU A 88 20.99 -7.79 -12.08
C GLU A 88 19.55 -7.32 -12.29
N HIS A 89 18.82 -6.99 -11.22
CA HIS A 89 17.42 -6.55 -11.32
C HIS A 89 17.03 -5.66 -10.14
N TYR A 90 16.12 -4.69 -10.40
CA TYR A 90 15.64 -3.73 -9.41
C TYR A 90 14.10 -3.72 -9.37
N VAL A 91 13.51 -4.13 -8.24
CA VAL A 91 12.06 -4.04 -8.00
C VAL A 91 11.79 -2.81 -7.15
N PHE A 92 11.17 -1.80 -7.73
CA PHE A 92 10.86 -0.52 -7.08
C PHE A 92 9.39 -0.44 -6.68
N VAL A 93 9.12 -0.27 -5.39
CA VAL A 93 7.75 -0.03 -4.91
C VAL A 93 7.34 1.40 -5.23
N SER A 94 6.47 1.53 -6.22
CA SER A 94 5.79 2.76 -6.61
C SER A 94 4.35 2.77 -6.07
N SER A 95 3.45 3.51 -6.70
CA SER A 95 2.04 3.64 -6.31
C SER A 95 1.18 3.94 -7.53
N ILE A 96 -0.07 3.49 -7.53
CA ILE A 96 -1.08 3.95 -8.51
C ILE A 96 -1.31 5.48 -8.42
N SER A 97 -0.95 6.12 -7.31
CA SER A 97 -1.01 7.58 -7.16
C SER A 97 -0.11 8.35 -8.13
N VAL A 98 0.74 7.67 -8.90
CA VAL A 98 1.58 8.32 -9.95
C VAL A 98 0.76 8.94 -11.07
N TYR A 99 -0.45 8.46 -11.35
CA TYR A 99 -1.27 8.94 -12.45
C TYR A 99 -1.70 10.40 -12.27
N ALA A 100 -1.82 11.10 -13.38
CA ALA A 100 -2.12 12.54 -13.40
C ALA A 100 -3.61 12.83 -13.14
N ASP A 101 -4.50 11.90 -13.47
CA ASP A 101 -5.95 12.07 -13.39
C ASP A 101 -6.63 10.74 -13.02
N PHE A 102 -7.65 10.81 -12.17
CA PHE A 102 -8.44 9.68 -11.70
C PHE A 102 -9.93 9.81 -12.04
N GLY A 103 -10.31 10.75 -12.89
CA GLY A 103 -11.68 11.00 -13.30
C GLY A 103 -12.30 9.88 -14.14
N GLN A 104 -11.51 8.94 -14.66
CA GLN A 104 -11.96 7.82 -15.45
C GLN A 104 -11.45 6.49 -14.87
N PRO A 105 -12.31 5.44 -14.84
CA PRO A 105 -11.89 4.09 -14.47
C PRO A 105 -11.03 3.43 -15.56
N GLY A 106 -10.32 2.38 -15.19
CA GLY A 106 -9.59 1.53 -16.14
C GLY A 106 -8.22 2.06 -16.55
N LEU A 107 -7.62 2.98 -15.77
CA LEU A 107 -6.25 3.45 -16.01
C LEU A 107 -5.28 2.27 -16.05
N ASP A 108 -4.56 2.13 -17.15
CA ASP A 108 -3.48 1.15 -17.32
C ASP A 108 -2.10 1.82 -17.20
N GLU A 109 -1.04 1.04 -17.36
CA GLU A 109 0.34 1.49 -17.17
C GLU A 109 0.81 2.50 -18.22
N SER A 110 0.09 2.68 -19.33
CA SER A 110 0.37 3.67 -20.37
C SER A 110 -0.22 5.05 -20.08
N ALA A 111 -1.09 5.15 -19.07
CA ALA A 111 -1.74 6.41 -18.70
C ALA A 111 -0.72 7.46 -18.22
N PRO A 112 -0.96 8.76 -18.52
CA PRO A 112 -0.06 9.84 -18.14
C PRO A 112 0.16 9.91 -16.63
N VAL A 113 1.42 10.13 -16.22
CA VAL A 113 1.78 10.32 -14.81
C VAL A 113 1.80 11.80 -14.43
N GLY A 114 1.56 12.07 -13.16
CA GLY A 114 1.61 13.41 -12.58
C GLY A 114 3.01 14.01 -12.63
N THR A 115 3.08 15.34 -12.73
CA THR A 115 4.33 16.11 -12.78
C THR A 115 4.37 17.16 -11.67
N LEU A 116 5.57 17.59 -11.28
CA LEU A 116 5.80 18.72 -10.39
C LEU A 116 6.24 19.93 -11.17
N LYS A 117 5.79 21.13 -10.77
CA LYS A 117 6.34 22.39 -11.31
C LYS A 117 7.79 22.61 -10.88
N ASP A 118 8.14 22.16 -9.68
CA ASP A 118 9.49 22.17 -9.14
C ASP A 118 9.91 20.74 -8.85
N GLU A 119 10.70 20.16 -9.71
CA GLU A 119 11.22 18.79 -9.58
C GLU A 119 12.26 18.64 -8.45
N ALA A 120 12.78 19.74 -7.91
CA ALA A 120 13.65 19.75 -6.75
C ALA A 120 12.89 19.62 -5.42
N LEU A 121 11.55 19.64 -5.44
CA LEU A 121 10.73 19.45 -4.26
C LEU A 121 10.97 18.07 -3.66
N GLU A 122 11.36 18.02 -2.37
CA GLU A 122 11.54 16.77 -1.62
C GLU A 122 10.49 16.55 -0.52
N ARG A 123 9.60 17.53 -0.32
CA ARG A 123 8.52 17.41 0.66
C ARG A 123 7.44 16.47 0.16
N VAL A 124 7.18 15.40 0.90
CA VAL A 124 6.14 14.40 0.61
C VAL A 124 4.86 14.79 1.35
N ASP A 125 3.81 15.11 0.60
CA ASP A 125 2.46 15.35 1.11
C ASP A 125 1.41 14.81 0.13
N GLY A 126 0.11 14.98 0.41
CA GLY A 126 -0.96 14.42 -0.42
C GLY A 126 -0.96 14.89 -1.88
N LYS A 127 -0.36 16.06 -2.19
CA LYS A 127 -0.29 16.61 -3.55
C LYS A 127 1.00 16.22 -4.28
N SER A 128 2.10 16.10 -3.56
CA SER A 128 3.42 15.82 -4.12
C SER A 128 3.74 14.33 -4.19
N TYR A 129 3.08 13.49 -3.38
CA TYR A 129 3.39 12.07 -3.26
C TYR A 129 3.39 11.33 -4.61
N GLY A 130 2.30 11.43 -5.37
CA GLY A 130 2.19 10.76 -6.67
C GLY A 130 3.25 11.21 -7.68
N PRO A 131 3.37 12.52 -7.98
CA PRO A 131 4.42 13.04 -8.84
C PRO A 131 5.84 12.71 -8.38
N LEU A 132 6.13 12.73 -7.06
CA LEU A 132 7.43 12.33 -6.54
C LEU A 132 7.70 10.83 -6.80
N LYS A 133 6.69 9.97 -6.65
CA LYS A 133 6.83 8.55 -6.99
C LYS A 133 7.09 8.34 -8.47
N ALA A 134 6.44 9.10 -9.35
CA ALA A 134 6.73 9.08 -10.80
C ALA A 134 8.18 9.48 -11.11
N LEU A 135 8.69 10.54 -10.47
CA LEU A 135 10.10 10.94 -10.60
C LEU A 135 11.06 9.88 -10.02
N CYS A 136 10.67 9.17 -8.95
CA CYS A 136 11.43 8.04 -8.42
C CYS A 136 11.50 6.87 -9.41
N GLU A 137 10.39 6.55 -10.11
CA GLU A 137 10.38 5.55 -11.20
C GLU A 137 11.39 5.92 -12.29
N GLN A 138 11.37 7.19 -12.71
CA GLN A 138 12.30 7.70 -13.72
C GLN A 138 13.75 7.62 -13.25
N ALA A 139 14.04 8.00 -12.00
CA ALA A 139 15.37 7.96 -11.42
C ALA A 139 15.94 6.53 -11.37
N ALA A 140 15.13 5.54 -10.93
CA ALA A 140 15.53 4.14 -10.92
C ALA A 140 15.78 3.62 -12.35
N THR A 141 14.86 3.93 -13.28
CA THR A 141 14.97 3.51 -14.69
C THR A 141 16.17 4.13 -15.39
N ALA A 142 16.50 5.39 -15.11
CA ALA A 142 17.67 6.05 -15.66
C ALA A 142 18.99 5.42 -15.18
N ALA A 143 19.03 4.95 -13.93
CA ALA A 143 20.19 4.26 -13.36
C ALA A 143 20.37 2.84 -13.93
N MET A 144 19.25 2.12 -14.21
CA MET A 144 19.25 0.71 -14.64
C MET A 144 18.28 0.50 -15.82
N PRO A 145 18.57 1.03 -17.03
CA PRO A 145 17.66 0.94 -18.16
C PRO A 145 17.35 -0.52 -18.56
N GLY A 146 16.04 -0.87 -18.59
CA GLY A 146 15.59 -2.20 -18.97
C GLY A 146 15.56 -3.23 -17.81
N TRP A 147 16.04 -2.87 -16.62
CA TRP A 147 16.16 -3.81 -15.48
C TRP A 147 15.32 -3.43 -14.26
N VAL A 148 14.39 -2.49 -14.42
CA VAL A 148 13.54 -2.01 -13.31
C VAL A 148 12.10 -2.45 -13.47
N CYS A 149 11.56 -3.14 -12.46
CA CYS A 149 10.15 -3.39 -12.27
C CYS A 149 9.57 -2.28 -11.39
N GLN A 150 8.69 -1.44 -11.93
CA GLN A 150 7.97 -0.42 -11.15
C GLN A 150 6.63 -1.00 -10.66
N VAL A 151 6.53 -1.25 -9.37
CA VAL A 151 5.34 -1.82 -8.72
C VAL A 151 4.42 -0.69 -8.29
N ARG A 152 3.47 -0.30 -9.15
CA ARG A 152 2.43 0.70 -8.84
C ARG A 152 1.37 0.08 -7.96
N ALA A 153 1.68 -0.04 -6.67
CA ALA A 153 0.78 -0.65 -5.71
C ALA A 153 -0.44 0.22 -5.44
N GLY A 154 -1.63 -0.41 -5.34
CA GLY A 154 -2.84 0.21 -4.82
C GLY A 154 -2.83 0.31 -3.29
N LEU A 155 -4.00 0.28 -2.66
CA LEU A 155 -4.11 0.25 -1.21
C LEU A 155 -3.61 -1.08 -0.67
N ILE A 156 -2.45 -1.06 -0.04
CA ILE A 156 -1.86 -2.24 0.61
C ILE A 156 -2.54 -2.41 1.98
N VAL A 157 -3.07 -3.62 2.25
CA VAL A 157 -3.85 -3.93 3.45
C VAL A 157 -3.32 -5.18 4.15
N GLY A 158 -3.73 -5.41 5.39
CA GLY A 158 -3.40 -6.62 6.14
C GLY A 158 -2.71 -6.33 7.47
N PRO A 159 -2.24 -7.38 8.17
CA PRO A 159 -1.58 -7.24 9.46
C PRO A 159 -0.34 -6.33 9.37
N HIS A 160 -0.06 -5.57 10.43
CA HIS A 160 1.03 -4.60 10.54
C HIS A 160 0.91 -3.34 9.67
N ASP A 161 -0.26 -3.09 9.05
CA ASP A 161 -0.53 -1.79 8.43
C ASP A 161 -0.74 -0.72 9.50
N LEU A 162 0.23 0.20 9.61
CA LEU A 162 0.17 1.31 10.56
C LEU A 162 -0.64 2.51 10.03
N SER A 163 -1.18 2.44 8.82
CA SER A 163 -2.06 3.49 8.29
C SER A 163 -3.47 3.41 8.87
N ASP A 164 -3.86 2.24 9.33
CA ASP A 164 -5.18 1.87 9.85
C ASP A 164 -6.35 2.01 8.87
N ARG A 165 -6.09 2.35 7.59
CA ARG A 165 -7.16 2.61 6.61
C ARG A 165 -8.06 1.40 6.36
N PHE A 166 -7.47 0.21 6.25
CA PHE A 166 -8.28 -1.00 6.15
C PHE A 166 -8.70 -1.52 7.53
N THR A 167 -7.79 -1.51 8.50
CA THR A 167 -8.00 -2.02 9.88
C THR A 167 -9.23 -1.39 10.54
N TYR A 168 -9.54 -0.13 10.20
CA TYR A 168 -10.73 0.57 10.71
C TYR A 168 -12.01 -0.24 10.50
N TRP A 169 -12.26 -0.76 9.29
CA TRP A 169 -13.53 -1.39 8.96
C TRP A 169 -13.76 -2.71 9.70
N PRO A 170 -12.84 -3.71 9.62
CA PRO A 170 -12.98 -4.93 10.42
C PRO A 170 -13.17 -4.64 11.91
N ARG A 171 -12.35 -3.76 12.46
CA ARG A 171 -12.40 -3.37 13.87
C ARG A 171 -13.72 -2.68 14.23
N ARG A 172 -14.16 -1.70 13.43
CA ARG A 172 -15.38 -0.95 13.69
C ARG A 172 -16.62 -1.85 13.61
N VAL A 173 -16.70 -2.67 12.58
CA VAL A 173 -17.83 -3.61 12.39
C VAL A 173 -17.86 -4.65 13.50
N ALA A 174 -16.70 -5.16 13.95
CA ALA A 174 -16.63 -6.13 15.06
C ALA A 174 -17.16 -5.58 16.39
N GLN A 175 -17.17 -4.27 16.60
CA GLN A 175 -17.73 -3.63 17.80
C GLN A 175 -19.28 -3.66 17.85
N GLY A 176 -19.93 -3.99 16.72
CA GLY A 176 -21.39 -4.05 16.64
C GLY A 176 -22.10 -2.69 16.70
N GLY A 177 -23.41 -2.74 16.91
CA GLY A 177 -24.29 -1.58 16.91
C GLY A 177 -24.44 -0.97 15.52
N GLU A 178 -24.90 0.27 15.47
CA GLU A 178 -25.06 0.99 14.22
C GLU A 178 -23.71 1.54 13.72
N VAL A 179 -23.39 1.29 12.45
CA VAL A 179 -22.15 1.65 11.77
C VAL A 179 -22.48 2.59 10.63
N LEU A 180 -21.88 3.76 10.62
CA LEU A 180 -21.98 4.70 9.49
C LEU A 180 -21.16 4.17 8.32
N ALA A 181 -21.82 3.91 7.20
CA ALA A 181 -21.22 3.48 5.95
C ALA A 181 -21.34 4.60 4.89
N PRO A 182 -20.23 4.98 4.20
CA PRO A 182 -20.25 6.12 3.30
C PRO A 182 -20.78 5.77 1.90
N ALA A 183 -21.46 6.72 1.28
CA ALA A 183 -21.89 6.75 -0.11
C ALA A 183 -22.83 5.59 -0.50
N ASP A 184 -22.42 4.78 -1.45
CA ASP A 184 -23.19 3.70 -2.03
C ASP A 184 -22.55 2.34 -1.69
N PRO A 185 -23.34 1.32 -1.29
CA PRO A 185 -22.81 -0.03 -1.10
C PRO A 185 -22.12 -0.60 -2.35
N ASP A 186 -22.51 -0.15 -3.54
CA ASP A 186 -21.92 -0.58 -4.80
C ASP A 186 -20.67 0.23 -5.21
N PHE A 187 -20.22 1.18 -4.36
CA PHE A 187 -18.97 1.89 -4.57
C PHE A 187 -17.80 0.90 -4.69
N GLN A 188 -17.13 0.91 -5.84
CA GLN A 188 -16.05 -0.02 -6.12
C GLN A 188 -14.78 0.34 -5.36
N VAL A 189 -14.11 -0.68 -4.85
CA VAL A 189 -12.85 -0.56 -4.10
C VAL A 189 -11.82 -1.55 -4.62
N GLN A 190 -10.57 -1.13 -4.61
CA GLN A 190 -9.43 -2.02 -4.87
C GLN A 190 -8.47 -2.00 -3.69
N LEU A 191 -7.98 -3.18 -3.35
CA LEU A 191 -7.00 -3.39 -2.29
C LEU A 191 -6.11 -4.59 -2.62
N ILE A 192 -4.93 -4.64 -2.03
CA ILE A 192 -4.00 -5.77 -2.16
C ILE A 192 -3.51 -6.18 -0.78
N ASP A 193 -3.65 -7.46 -0.43
CA ASP A 193 -3.04 -7.98 0.79
C ASP A 193 -1.52 -7.87 0.68
N VAL A 194 -0.90 -7.36 1.72
CA VAL A 194 0.54 -7.13 1.78
C VAL A 194 1.37 -8.38 1.52
N ARG A 195 0.85 -9.57 1.86
CA ARG A 195 1.50 -10.87 1.65
C ARG A 195 1.46 -11.29 0.20
N ASP A 196 0.35 -11.02 -0.51
CA ASP A 196 0.19 -11.32 -1.93
C ASP A 196 1.08 -10.40 -2.76
N LEU A 197 1.09 -9.10 -2.44
CA LEU A 197 2.00 -8.14 -3.04
C LEU A 197 3.47 -8.54 -2.83
N ALA A 198 3.85 -8.89 -1.61
CA ALA A 198 5.21 -9.28 -1.27
C ALA A 198 5.66 -10.55 -2.03
N ALA A 199 4.80 -11.58 -2.08
CA ALA A 199 5.07 -12.82 -2.79
C ALA A 199 5.24 -12.58 -4.31
N TRP A 200 4.38 -11.73 -4.89
CA TRP A 200 4.46 -11.34 -6.29
C TRP A 200 5.73 -10.53 -6.59
N MET A 201 6.11 -9.59 -5.73
CA MET A 201 7.35 -8.82 -5.89
C MET A 201 8.60 -9.69 -5.87
N VAL A 202 8.64 -10.73 -5.02
CA VAL A 202 9.72 -11.72 -5.02
C VAL A 202 9.73 -12.50 -6.34
N CYS A 203 8.55 -12.87 -6.88
CA CYS A 203 8.44 -13.51 -8.19
C CYS A 203 8.97 -12.60 -9.32
N MET A 204 8.69 -11.29 -9.27
CA MET A 204 9.23 -10.33 -10.25
C MET A 204 10.76 -10.25 -10.19
N ALA A 205 11.35 -10.32 -9.00
CA ALA A 205 12.79 -10.40 -8.83
C ALA A 205 13.36 -11.71 -9.42
N GLU A 206 12.71 -12.86 -9.20
CA GLU A 206 13.11 -14.18 -9.72
C GLU A 206 13.05 -14.23 -11.24
N THR A 207 11.99 -13.67 -11.83
CA THR A 207 11.70 -13.73 -13.28
C THR A 207 12.24 -12.54 -14.05
N ARG A 208 12.83 -11.56 -13.34
CA ARG A 208 13.42 -10.32 -13.92
C ARG A 208 12.45 -9.56 -14.82
N GLN A 209 11.18 -9.51 -14.45
CA GLN A 209 10.17 -8.74 -15.17
C GLN A 209 10.40 -7.24 -15.00
N SER A 210 10.38 -6.49 -16.11
CA SER A 210 10.68 -5.06 -16.13
C SER A 210 9.52 -4.23 -16.66
N GLY A 211 9.51 -2.95 -16.32
CA GLY A 211 8.46 -1.99 -16.68
C GLY A 211 7.45 -1.76 -15.57
N PRO A 212 6.49 -0.86 -15.77
CA PRO A 212 5.45 -0.57 -14.80
C PRO A 212 4.37 -1.67 -14.76
N PHE A 213 3.85 -1.93 -13.56
CA PHE A 213 2.74 -2.83 -13.29
C PHE A 213 1.81 -2.20 -12.27
N ASN A 214 0.52 -2.09 -12.57
CA ASN A 214 -0.51 -1.80 -11.57
C ASN A 214 -0.77 -3.05 -10.72
N VAL A 215 -0.53 -2.95 -9.42
CA VAL A 215 -0.60 -4.10 -8.52
C VAL A 215 -1.60 -3.83 -7.40
N THR A 216 -2.86 -4.14 -7.69
CA THR A 216 -3.99 -4.05 -6.75
C THR A 216 -5.06 -5.04 -7.22
N GLY A 217 -6.21 -5.08 -6.56
CA GLY A 217 -7.27 -6.02 -6.94
C GLY A 217 -8.49 -5.95 -6.01
N PRO A 218 -9.23 -7.02 -5.90
CA PRO A 218 -9.03 -8.34 -6.55
C PRO A 218 -9.31 -8.33 -8.05
N GLN A 219 -9.17 -9.50 -8.70
CA GLN A 219 -9.47 -9.67 -10.13
C GLN A 219 -10.94 -9.39 -10.45
N ASP A 220 -11.84 -9.93 -9.65
CA ASP A 220 -13.27 -9.64 -9.76
C ASP A 220 -13.58 -8.31 -9.04
N PRO A 221 -14.46 -7.47 -9.61
CA PRO A 221 -14.86 -6.22 -8.97
C PRO A 221 -15.34 -6.42 -7.53
N LEU A 222 -14.82 -5.62 -6.62
CA LEU A 222 -15.16 -5.63 -5.20
C LEU A 222 -15.83 -4.32 -4.82
N THR A 223 -16.95 -4.40 -4.06
CA THR A 223 -17.63 -3.20 -3.57
C THR A 223 -17.38 -2.98 -2.07
N LEU A 224 -17.55 -1.73 -1.63
CA LEU A 224 -17.46 -1.38 -0.21
C LEU A 224 -18.52 -2.15 0.61
N GLY A 225 -19.72 -2.33 0.06
CA GLY A 225 -20.77 -3.14 0.67
C GLY A 225 -20.32 -4.57 0.91
N GLN A 226 -19.68 -5.20 -0.08
CA GLN A 226 -19.13 -6.55 0.05
C GLN A 226 -18.03 -6.61 1.13
N VAL A 227 -17.16 -5.60 1.21
CA VAL A 227 -16.12 -5.53 2.26
C VAL A 227 -16.77 -5.46 3.65
N LEU A 228 -17.76 -4.60 3.85
CA LEU A 228 -18.41 -4.44 5.16
C LEU A 228 -19.24 -5.67 5.55
N VAL A 229 -19.91 -6.32 4.61
CA VAL A 229 -20.61 -7.59 4.82
C VAL A 229 -19.63 -8.69 5.19
N ALA A 230 -18.48 -8.77 4.52
CA ALA A 230 -17.42 -9.72 4.86
C ALA A 230 -16.84 -9.46 6.26
N CYS A 231 -16.65 -8.19 6.65
CA CYS A 231 -16.22 -7.81 8.01
C CYS A 231 -17.23 -8.30 9.06
N LYS A 232 -18.53 -8.13 8.79
CA LYS A 232 -19.61 -8.63 9.67
C LYS A 232 -19.58 -10.15 9.79
N ALA A 233 -19.48 -10.86 8.68
CA ALA A 233 -19.44 -12.33 8.66
C ALA A 233 -18.23 -12.88 9.41
N VAL A 234 -17.03 -12.34 9.17
CA VAL A 234 -15.79 -12.80 9.80
C VAL A 234 -15.76 -12.51 11.30
N SER A 235 -16.26 -11.35 11.72
CA SER A 235 -16.27 -10.97 13.14
C SER A 235 -17.42 -11.61 13.94
N GLY A 236 -18.44 -12.20 13.27
CA GLY A 236 -19.66 -12.66 13.91
C GLY A 236 -20.52 -11.55 14.51
N SER A 237 -20.36 -10.32 14.02
CA SER A 237 -21.01 -9.13 14.57
C SER A 237 -22.44 -8.98 14.06
N GLU A 238 -23.33 -8.47 14.93
CA GLU A 238 -24.70 -8.06 14.58
C GLU A 238 -24.78 -6.57 14.19
N ALA A 239 -23.69 -5.99 13.70
CA ALA A 239 -23.66 -4.60 13.25
C ALA A 239 -24.72 -4.31 12.18
N THR A 240 -25.36 -3.14 12.28
CA THR A 240 -26.27 -2.61 11.27
C THR A 240 -25.57 -1.51 10.49
N LEU A 241 -25.53 -1.62 9.16
CA LEU A 241 -24.90 -0.63 8.29
C LEU A 241 -25.91 0.44 7.90
N THR A 242 -25.65 1.69 8.28
CA THR A 242 -26.44 2.86 7.85
C THR A 242 -25.66 3.61 6.78
N TRP A 243 -26.13 3.50 5.55
CA TRP A 243 -25.53 4.17 4.39
C TRP A 243 -25.97 5.63 4.34
N VAL A 244 -25.00 6.53 4.22
CA VAL A 244 -25.22 7.98 4.15
C VAL A 244 -24.67 8.51 2.83
N ASP A 245 -25.40 9.43 2.19
CA ASP A 245 -25.01 9.97 0.89
C ASP A 245 -23.75 10.86 0.97
N GLU A 246 -23.05 10.96 -0.16
CA GLU A 246 -21.84 11.77 -0.29
C GLU A 246 -22.10 13.25 0.03
N ALA A 247 -23.27 13.79 -0.38
CA ALA A 247 -23.61 15.18 -0.13
C ALA A 247 -23.74 15.48 1.37
N PHE A 248 -24.30 14.53 2.14
CA PHE A 248 -24.33 14.65 3.61
C PHE A 248 -22.93 14.65 4.20
N LEU A 249 -22.08 13.72 3.78
CA LEU A 249 -20.70 13.63 4.29
C LEU A 249 -19.90 14.91 4.01
N GLN A 250 -20.06 15.48 2.81
CA GLN A 250 -19.44 16.76 2.44
C GLN A 250 -19.98 17.93 3.27
N GLN A 251 -21.30 17.99 3.53
CA GLN A 251 -21.92 19.02 4.39
C GLN A 251 -21.46 18.95 5.85
N GLN A 252 -21.06 17.76 6.30
CA GLN A 252 -20.55 17.52 7.65
C GLN A 252 -19.02 17.58 7.74
N ASP A 253 -18.34 18.05 6.69
CA ASP A 253 -16.87 18.13 6.59
C ASP A 253 -16.16 16.82 6.94
N VAL A 254 -16.74 15.67 6.52
CA VAL A 254 -16.14 14.36 6.74
C VAL A 254 -15.05 14.12 5.71
N GLU A 255 -13.81 13.99 6.18
CA GLU A 255 -12.66 13.79 5.33
C GLU A 255 -12.66 12.37 4.72
N ALA A 256 -12.77 12.31 3.39
CA ALA A 256 -12.62 11.06 2.65
C ALA A 256 -11.22 10.45 2.85
N TRP A 257 -11.09 9.14 2.72
CA TRP A 257 -9.82 8.41 2.81
C TRP A 257 -9.17 8.36 4.20
N VAL A 258 -9.48 9.32 5.08
CA VAL A 258 -8.93 9.39 6.45
C VAL A 258 -10.01 9.10 7.49
N ALA A 259 -11.10 9.85 7.51
CA ALA A 259 -12.20 9.64 8.46
C ALA A 259 -13.06 8.43 8.09
N LEU A 260 -13.35 8.25 6.81
CA LEU A 260 -14.03 7.07 6.27
C LEU A 260 -13.15 6.44 5.19
N PRO A 261 -12.23 5.57 5.61
CA PRO A 261 -11.30 4.92 4.68
C PRO A 261 -12.01 4.09 3.62
N LEU A 262 -11.34 3.80 2.50
CA LEU A 262 -11.85 3.13 1.30
C LEU A 262 -12.85 3.95 0.49
N TRP A 263 -13.50 4.95 1.08
CA TRP A 263 -14.37 5.85 0.34
C TRP A 263 -13.58 7.06 -0.20
N MET A 264 -13.87 7.40 -1.44
CA MET A 264 -13.35 8.58 -2.16
C MET A 264 -14.52 9.33 -2.79
N PRO A 265 -14.41 10.66 -3.01
CA PRO A 265 -15.37 11.39 -3.82
C PRO A 265 -15.48 10.82 -5.24
N THR A 266 -16.66 10.93 -5.84
CA THR A 266 -16.97 10.36 -7.16
C THR A 266 -15.97 10.78 -8.23
N GLU A 267 -15.44 12.03 -8.18
CA GLU A 267 -14.46 12.56 -9.13
C GLU A 267 -13.11 11.84 -9.07
N MET A 268 -12.84 11.09 -7.99
CA MET A 268 -11.61 10.31 -7.81
C MET A 268 -11.84 8.81 -7.83
N ALA A 269 -13.03 8.35 -8.21
CA ALA A 269 -13.39 6.93 -8.18
C ALA A 269 -12.46 6.05 -9.04
N GLY A 270 -11.87 6.60 -10.10
CA GLY A 270 -10.90 5.89 -10.94
C GLY A 270 -9.62 5.43 -10.21
N LEU A 271 -9.28 6.06 -9.06
CA LEU A 271 -8.19 5.58 -8.21
C LEU A 271 -8.42 4.17 -7.68
N MET A 272 -9.68 3.79 -7.51
CA MET A 272 -10.08 2.48 -7.00
C MET A 272 -10.53 1.52 -8.12
N GLN A 273 -10.21 1.84 -9.38
CA GLN A 273 -10.64 1.09 -10.56
C GLN A 273 -9.55 1.09 -11.65
N VAL A 274 -8.29 0.88 -11.26
CA VAL A 274 -7.19 0.77 -12.24
C VAL A 274 -7.18 -0.63 -12.88
N ASN A 275 -6.72 -0.71 -14.14
CA ASN A 275 -6.52 -1.98 -14.81
C ASN A 275 -5.26 -2.68 -14.27
N CYS A 276 -5.40 -3.97 -13.91
CA CYS A 276 -4.34 -4.80 -13.34
C CYS A 276 -4.02 -6.03 -14.20
N ASP A 277 -4.54 -6.12 -15.43
CA ASP A 277 -4.43 -7.31 -16.29
C ASP A 277 -2.96 -7.72 -16.47
N LYS A 278 -2.06 -6.75 -16.66
CA LYS A 278 -0.63 -7.02 -16.81
C LYS A 278 -0.01 -7.70 -15.59
N ALA A 279 -0.41 -7.33 -14.37
CA ALA A 279 0.08 -7.99 -13.16
C ALA A 279 -0.53 -9.39 -13.00
N LEU A 280 -1.80 -9.57 -13.38
CA LEU A 280 -2.48 -10.87 -13.40
C LEU A 280 -1.79 -11.83 -14.39
N GLU A 281 -1.51 -11.39 -15.60
CA GLU A 281 -0.75 -12.14 -16.61
C GLU A 281 0.66 -12.49 -16.12
N ALA A 282 1.27 -11.62 -15.28
CA ALA A 282 2.54 -11.86 -14.62
C ALA A 282 2.41 -12.67 -13.30
N GLY A 283 1.28 -13.34 -13.07
CA GLY A 283 1.08 -14.30 -11.99
C GLY A 283 0.65 -13.67 -10.64
N LEU A 284 0.07 -12.46 -10.64
CA LEU A 284 -0.55 -11.92 -9.42
C LEU A 284 -1.73 -12.80 -9.00
N THR A 285 -1.76 -13.19 -7.75
CA THR A 285 -2.86 -13.96 -7.14
C THR A 285 -3.31 -13.29 -5.86
N PHE A 286 -4.53 -13.60 -5.44
CA PHE A 286 -5.14 -12.99 -4.26
C PHE A 286 -5.63 -14.06 -3.28
N ARG A 287 -5.36 -13.85 -2.00
CA ARG A 287 -6.04 -14.58 -0.93
C ARG A 287 -7.49 -14.11 -0.79
N SER A 288 -8.30 -14.86 -0.09
CA SER A 288 -9.68 -14.45 0.16
C SER A 288 -9.74 -13.19 1.03
N LEU A 289 -10.70 -12.31 0.73
CA LEU A 289 -10.98 -11.12 1.55
C LEU A 289 -11.22 -11.50 3.02
N SER A 290 -11.92 -12.62 3.28
CA SER A 290 -12.19 -13.12 4.61
C SER A 290 -10.92 -13.50 5.39
N GLU A 291 -9.89 -14.02 4.72
CA GLU A 291 -8.59 -14.29 5.33
C GLU A 291 -7.88 -12.99 5.70
N THR A 292 -7.81 -12.03 4.78
CA THR A 292 -7.24 -10.71 5.05
C THR A 292 -7.93 -10.02 6.23
N ILE A 293 -9.27 -10.04 6.29
CA ILE A 293 -10.04 -9.46 7.39
C ILE A 293 -9.72 -10.15 8.72
N ARG A 294 -9.74 -11.48 8.75
CA ARG A 294 -9.49 -12.27 9.97
C ARG A 294 -8.10 -11.97 10.52
N ASP A 295 -7.09 -12.08 9.68
CA ASP A 295 -5.70 -11.90 10.10
C ASP A 295 -5.41 -10.46 10.54
N THR A 296 -6.06 -9.47 9.88
CA THR A 296 -5.99 -8.06 10.30
C THR A 296 -6.62 -7.85 11.68
N LEU A 297 -7.80 -8.44 11.93
CA LEU A 297 -8.45 -8.37 13.24
C LEU A 297 -7.63 -9.05 14.33
N ASP A 298 -7.06 -10.21 14.04
CA ASP A 298 -6.27 -10.95 15.02
C ASP A 298 -4.96 -10.20 15.34
N TRP A 299 -4.34 -9.58 14.37
CA TRP A 299 -3.22 -8.68 14.60
C TRP A 299 -3.64 -7.44 15.41
N ASP A 300 -4.76 -6.80 15.07
CA ASP A 300 -5.23 -5.58 15.76
C ASP A 300 -5.53 -5.85 17.25
N LYS A 301 -6.06 -7.02 17.60
CA LYS A 301 -6.28 -7.46 19.01
C LYS A 301 -4.97 -7.56 19.81
N MET A 302 -3.83 -7.78 19.16
CA MET A 302 -2.52 -7.86 19.82
C MET A 302 -1.87 -6.48 20.04
N ARG A 303 -2.45 -5.42 19.48
CA ARG A 303 -1.95 -4.05 19.67
C ARG A 303 -2.21 -3.58 21.11
N PRO A 304 -1.35 -2.69 21.64
CA PRO A 304 -1.59 -2.06 22.94
C PRO A 304 -2.98 -1.41 23.03
N ALA A 305 -3.62 -1.51 24.19
CA ALA A 305 -4.97 -0.97 24.40
C ALA A 305 -5.07 0.56 24.22
N ASP A 306 -3.97 1.27 24.38
CA ASP A 306 -3.83 2.72 24.21
C ASP A 306 -3.40 3.12 22.79
N THR A 307 -3.45 2.18 21.82
CA THR A 307 -3.11 2.46 20.42
C THR A 307 -3.95 3.61 19.87
N LYS A 308 -3.25 4.63 19.37
CA LYS A 308 -3.88 5.73 18.62
C LYS A 308 -3.99 5.36 17.16
N TYR A 309 -5.21 5.21 16.68
CA TYR A 309 -5.47 4.92 15.27
C TYR A 309 -5.29 6.16 14.41
N ARG A 310 -4.78 5.98 13.20
CA ARG A 310 -4.45 7.06 12.26
C ARG A 310 -5.56 7.35 11.27
N ALA A 311 -6.51 6.43 11.12
CA ALA A 311 -7.65 6.56 10.24
C ALA A 311 -8.92 6.04 10.94
N GLY A 312 -10.06 6.51 10.46
CA GLY A 312 -11.38 6.17 10.95
C GLY A 312 -12.02 7.26 11.81
N LEU A 313 -13.33 7.21 11.91
CA LEU A 313 -14.11 8.10 12.78
C LEU A 313 -13.95 7.70 14.26
N ALA A 314 -13.82 8.68 15.13
CA ALA A 314 -14.05 8.49 16.55
C ALA A 314 -15.52 8.11 16.81
N ARG A 315 -15.77 7.26 17.80
CA ARG A 315 -17.15 6.77 18.10
C ARG A 315 -18.12 7.88 18.38
N GLU A 316 -17.67 8.91 19.09
CA GLU A 316 -18.47 10.10 19.44
C GLU A 316 -18.89 10.83 18.17
N LYS A 317 -17.96 11.03 17.24
CA LYS A 317 -18.23 11.71 15.96
C LYS A 317 -19.16 10.89 15.06
N GLU A 318 -18.95 9.59 15.01
CA GLU A 318 -19.83 8.68 14.28
C GLU A 318 -21.27 8.74 14.79
N PHE A 319 -21.45 8.72 16.13
CA PHE A 319 -22.77 8.84 16.76
C PHE A 319 -23.46 10.17 16.44
N GLU A 320 -22.71 11.30 16.46
CA GLU A 320 -23.25 12.61 16.08
C GLU A 320 -23.73 12.62 14.63
N LEU A 321 -22.95 12.05 13.72
CA LEU A 321 -23.29 11.98 12.30
C LEU A 321 -24.51 11.10 12.05
N LEU A 322 -24.59 9.93 12.66
CA LEU A 322 -25.75 9.05 12.56
C LEU A 322 -27.02 9.72 13.08
N LYS A 323 -26.94 10.41 14.22
CA LYS A 323 -28.05 11.19 14.76
C LYS A 323 -28.50 12.28 13.79
N ALA A 324 -27.56 13.07 13.27
CA ALA A 324 -27.86 14.13 12.29
C ALA A 324 -28.46 13.58 11.00
N TRP A 325 -28.04 12.36 10.59
CA TRP A 325 -28.61 11.67 9.43
C TRP A 325 -30.06 11.27 9.65
N HIS A 326 -30.37 10.66 10.81
CA HIS A 326 -31.74 10.27 11.16
C HIS A 326 -32.68 11.46 11.38
N ASP A 327 -32.16 12.58 11.90
CA ASP A 327 -32.93 13.81 12.11
C ASP A 327 -33.26 14.53 10.77
N LYS A 328 -32.55 14.18 9.66
CA LYS A 328 -32.77 14.75 8.31
C LYS A 328 -33.89 14.04 7.55
N GLY A 329 -34.16 12.79 7.84
CA GLY A 329 -35.16 11.93 7.14
C GLY A 329 -36.41 11.75 7.94
#